data_81a01735e523e16b7354d8b634f9edff
#
_entry.id   81a01735e523e16b7354d8b634f9edff
#
_cell.length_a   1.000
_cell.length_b   1.000
_cell.length_c   1.000
_cell.angle_alpha   90.00
_cell.angle_beta   90.00
_cell.angle_gamma   90.00
#
_symmetry.space_group_name_H-M   'P 1'
#
loop_
_entity.id
_entity.type
_entity.pdbx_description
1 polymer ?
#
loop_
_entity_poly.entity_id
_entity_poly.type
_entity_poly.pdbx_seq_one_letter_code
_entity_poly.pdbx_strand_id
1 'polypeptide(L)'
;MVEVASWYDESRMAGSMVTKAAGISRNALINYEAHGAVSPARDENGYRSYSRGDLLDVMCCTMLTSMGYSVAEAAEMLQGDEVMGVGHIDGYIERLARQRDAIQAKIENLAELREATLEARMAGEATFEVVECPEWLFFFDEHESVDIRDVKSDNQVALLRSVPLSCRGFTLEGFFDEGGLRAFYWARTLRRSHEHLLDVDSSRACVLGGACVRTALRADYPDLDPEGTLRRRLSSYLGGKGLRAVGDPFVPLLLNNRRPSPVFELFVPVGEAG
;
A
#
# COMPACT_ATOMS: atom_id res chain seq x y z
N MET A 1 32.73 44.74 9.69
CA MET A 1 31.62 43.83 10.00
C MET A 1 30.38 44.40 9.35
N VAL A 2 29.86 43.80 8.30
CA VAL A 2 28.56 44.16 7.73
C VAL A 2 27.54 43.74 8.76
N GLU A 3 26.70 44.66 9.25
CA GLU A 3 25.60 44.30 10.15
C GLU A 3 24.71 43.28 9.45
N VAL A 4 24.68 42.07 9.97
CA VAL A 4 23.95 40.94 9.37
C VAL A 4 22.48 41.29 9.15
N ALA A 5 21.90 42.12 9.99
CA ALA A 5 20.51 42.56 9.89
C ALA A 5 20.25 43.40 8.63
N SER A 6 21.18 44.30 8.21
CA SER A 6 20.99 45.14 7.00
C SER A 6 21.06 44.34 5.72
N TRP A 7 21.83 43.23 5.71
CA TRP A 7 22.00 42.40 4.53
C TRP A 7 20.72 41.67 4.10
N TYR A 8 19.84 41.35 5.03
CA TYR A 8 18.57 40.70 4.75
C TYR A 8 17.49 41.63 4.19
N ASP A 9 17.56 42.94 4.48
CA ASP A 9 16.51 43.90 4.15
C ASP A 9 16.77 44.77 2.91
N GLU A 10 18.02 44.99 2.54
CA GLU A 10 18.38 46.01 1.51
C GLU A 10 18.19 45.56 0.05
N SER A 11 18.18 44.26 -0.23
CA SER A 11 17.99 43.75 -1.59
C SER A 11 16.56 43.33 -1.87
N ARG A 12 15.88 44.01 -2.76
CA ARG A 12 14.51 43.72 -3.16
C ARG A 12 14.48 42.90 -4.46
N MET A 13 13.60 41.90 -4.50
CA MET A 13 13.46 40.96 -5.62
C MET A 13 12.03 40.94 -6.12
N ALA A 14 11.86 40.79 -7.43
CA ALA A 14 10.55 40.51 -8.04
C ALA A 14 10.15 39.05 -7.77
N GLY A 15 8.85 38.76 -7.73
CA GLY A 15 8.34 37.41 -7.50
C GLY A 15 8.84 36.35 -8.51
N SER A 16 9.15 36.76 -9.73
CA SER A 16 9.77 35.88 -10.75
C SER A 16 11.20 35.44 -10.38
N MET A 17 11.94 36.27 -9.67
CA MET A 17 13.27 35.93 -9.16
C MET A 17 13.16 34.95 -7.99
N VAL A 18 12.22 35.18 -7.08
CA VAL A 18 11.95 34.31 -5.93
C VAL A 18 11.53 32.93 -6.39
N THR A 19 10.56 32.84 -7.32
CA THR A 19 10.10 31.55 -7.85
C THR A 19 11.20 30.78 -8.54
N LYS A 20 12.05 31.46 -9.30
CA LYS A 20 13.20 30.85 -9.97
C LYS A 20 14.23 30.34 -8.96
N ALA A 21 14.55 31.14 -7.94
CA ALA A 21 15.55 30.83 -6.94
C ALA A 21 15.06 29.64 -6.01
N ALA A 22 13.81 29.64 -5.64
CA ALA A 22 13.22 28.61 -4.80
C ALA A 22 12.74 27.36 -5.58
N GLY A 23 12.76 27.38 -6.91
CA GLY A 23 12.31 26.25 -7.74
C GLY A 23 10.82 25.98 -7.69
N ILE A 24 9.98 27.01 -7.41
CA ILE A 24 8.53 26.87 -7.24
C ILE A 24 7.73 27.57 -8.34
N SER A 25 6.46 27.19 -8.49
CA SER A 25 5.55 27.90 -9.40
C SER A 25 5.09 29.23 -8.81
N ARG A 26 4.61 30.15 -9.68
CA ARG A 26 3.98 31.39 -9.24
C ARG A 26 2.75 31.14 -8.34
N ASN A 27 1.98 30.11 -8.64
CA ASN A 27 0.81 29.76 -7.84
C ASN A 27 1.21 29.27 -6.44
N ALA A 28 2.32 28.52 -6.31
CA ALA A 28 2.84 28.13 -5.02
C ALA A 28 3.25 29.34 -4.18
N LEU A 29 3.95 30.32 -4.78
CA LEU A 29 4.33 31.55 -4.09
C LEU A 29 3.10 32.33 -3.59
N ILE A 30 2.05 32.46 -4.45
CA ILE A 30 0.78 33.11 -4.05
C ILE A 30 0.11 32.34 -2.91
N ASN A 31 0.16 31.03 -2.94
CA ASN A 31 -0.39 30.19 -1.87
C ASN A 31 0.36 30.37 -0.54
N TYR A 32 1.68 30.50 -0.59
CA TYR A 32 2.53 30.81 0.59
C TYR A 32 2.19 32.15 1.19
N GLU A 33 1.99 33.18 0.35
CA GLU A 33 1.52 34.50 0.78
C GLU A 33 0.14 34.43 1.43
N ALA A 34 -0.80 33.71 0.81
CA ALA A 34 -2.17 33.59 1.27
C ALA A 34 -2.28 32.93 2.68
N HIS A 35 -1.32 32.06 3.03
CA HIS A 35 -1.24 31.42 4.34
C HIS A 35 -0.29 32.16 5.30
N GLY A 36 0.29 33.30 4.88
CA GLY A 36 1.16 34.09 5.75
C GLY A 36 2.58 33.52 5.92
N ALA A 37 2.97 32.49 5.17
CA ALA A 37 4.34 31.97 5.22
C ALA A 37 5.39 33.01 4.74
N VAL A 38 4.97 33.97 3.92
CA VAL A 38 5.76 35.10 3.48
C VAL A 38 4.87 36.33 3.31
N SER A 39 5.41 37.52 3.65
CA SER A 39 4.65 38.78 3.62
C SER A 39 5.45 39.88 2.87
N PRO A 40 5.46 39.82 1.52
CA PRO A 40 6.25 40.76 0.76
C PRO A 40 5.74 42.20 0.87
N ALA A 41 6.65 43.14 0.91
CA ALA A 41 6.30 44.54 0.80
C ALA A 41 5.75 44.85 -0.62
N ARG A 42 5.18 46.05 -0.80
CA ARG A 42 4.81 46.58 -2.12
C ARG A 42 5.72 47.75 -2.47
N ASP A 43 6.16 47.79 -3.71
CA ASP A 43 6.94 48.93 -4.23
C ASP A 43 6.03 50.15 -4.50
N GLU A 44 6.61 51.24 -4.93
CA GLU A 44 5.91 52.50 -5.25
C GLU A 44 4.84 52.33 -6.33
N ASN A 45 4.99 51.32 -7.19
CA ASN A 45 4.03 50.97 -8.25
C ASN A 45 3.00 49.92 -7.83
N GLY A 46 3.01 49.52 -6.57
CA GLY A 46 2.08 48.52 -6.00
C GLY A 46 2.47 47.07 -6.31
N TYR A 47 3.59 46.79 -6.96
CA TYR A 47 4.05 45.43 -7.21
C TYR A 47 4.67 44.80 -5.96
N ARG A 48 4.55 43.45 -5.84
CA ARG A 48 5.19 42.68 -4.79
C ARG A 48 6.71 42.79 -4.85
N SER A 49 7.32 43.10 -3.72
CA SER A 49 8.74 43.28 -3.54
C SER A 49 9.22 42.44 -2.37
N TYR A 50 10.03 41.43 -2.63
CA TYR A 50 10.48 40.45 -1.64
C TYR A 50 11.88 40.79 -1.17
N SER A 51 12.11 40.71 0.13
CA SER A 51 13.42 40.78 0.76
C SER A 51 14.19 39.45 0.62
N ARG A 52 15.43 39.41 1.04
CA ARG A 52 16.17 38.15 1.18
C ARG A 52 15.60 37.28 2.30
N GLY A 53 15.07 37.88 3.36
CA GLY A 53 14.34 37.20 4.41
C GLY A 53 13.13 36.47 3.83
N ASP A 54 12.29 37.16 3.05
CA ASP A 54 11.15 36.53 2.36
C ASP A 54 11.57 35.35 1.47
N LEU A 55 12.71 35.43 0.77
CA LEU A 55 13.22 34.30 -0.02
C LEU A 55 13.60 33.13 0.87
N LEU A 56 14.22 33.34 2.02
CA LEU A 56 14.54 32.27 2.97
C LEU A 56 13.28 31.64 3.52
N ASP A 57 12.26 32.42 3.88
CA ASP A 57 10.97 31.92 4.34
C ASP A 57 10.29 31.08 3.27
N VAL A 58 10.33 31.52 2.00
CA VAL A 58 9.84 30.72 0.86
C VAL A 58 10.59 29.40 0.73
N MET A 59 11.93 29.41 0.85
CA MET A 59 12.75 28.20 0.78
C MET A 59 12.46 27.25 1.95
N CYS A 60 12.33 27.77 3.16
CA CYS A 60 11.95 26.99 4.35
C CYS A 60 10.55 26.40 4.18
N CYS A 61 9.55 27.18 3.75
CA CYS A 61 8.21 26.70 3.49
C CYS A 61 8.21 25.59 2.40
N THR A 62 9.02 25.75 1.34
CA THR A 62 9.19 24.73 0.30
C THR A 62 9.79 23.46 0.88
N MET A 63 10.78 23.55 1.74
CA MET A 63 11.37 22.41 2.44
C MET A 63 10.32 21.70 3.31
N LEU A 64 9.61 22.44 4.17
CA LEU A 64 8.58 21.87 5.05
C LEU A 64 7.45 21.18 4.26
N THR A 65 6.99 21.80 3.17
CA THR A 65 5.97 21.19 2.31
C THR A 65 6.48 19.95 1.59
N SER A 66 7.75 19.90 1.21
CA SER A 66 8.37 18.67 0.66
C SER A 66 8.47 17.55 1.68
N MET A 67 8.52 17.89 2.96
CA MET A 67 8.44 16.95 4.09
C MET A 67 7.00 16.49 4.38
N GLY A 68 6.02 17.00 3.64
CA GLY A 68 4.61 16.59 3.72
C GLY A 68 3.76 17.42 4.70
N TYR A 69 4.27 18.55 5.19
CA TYR A 69 3.44 19.51 5.91
C TYR A 69 2.55 20.28 4.94
N SER A 70 1.37 20.64 5.38
CA SER A 70 0.52 21.58 4.64
C SER A 70 1.17 22.98 4.64
N VAL A 71 0.78 23.84 3.70
CA VAL A 71 1.27 25.24 3.67
C VAL A 71 0.89 26.00 4.93
N ALA A 72 -0.28 25.71 5.50
CA ALA A 72 -0.73 26.34 6.75
C ALA A 72 0.16 25.95 7.94
N GLU A 73 0.44 24.65 8.10
CA GLU A 73 1.35 24.16 9.15
C GLU A 73 2.77 24.72 8.96
N ALA A 74 3.28 24.75 7.72
CA ALA A 74 4.58 25.33 7.41
C ALA A 74 4.63 26.84 7.76
N ALA A 75 3.58 27.59 7.47
CA ALA A 75 3.48 29.01 7.82
C ALA A 75 3.46 29.23 9.32
N GLU A 76 2.70 28.41 10.06
CA GLU A 76 2.62 28.45 11.51
C GLU A 76 3.99 28.17 12.16
N MET A 77 4.70 27.16 11.63
CA MET A 77 6.07 26.83 12.07
C MET A 77 7.08 27.94 11.81
N LEU A 78 6.97 28.67 10.69
CA LEU A 78 7.84 29.81 10.37
C LEU A 78 7.59 31.02 11.25
N GLN A 79 6.39 31.18 11.78
CA GLN A 79 6.03 32.28 12.68
C GLN A 79 6.31 31.98 14.15
N GLY A 80 6.54 30.71 14.50
CA GLY A 80 6.85 30.28 15.86
C GLY A 80 8.31 30.47 16.24
N ASP A 81 8.59 30.45 17.53
CA ASP A 81 9.97 30.59 18.06
C ASP A 81 10.85 29.36 17.76
N GLU A 82 10.25 28.21 17.42
CA GLU A 82 10.94 26.97 17.03
C GLU A 82 10.52 26.52 15.62
N VAL A 83 11.26 26.95 14.62
CA VAL A 83 10.98 26.60 13.20
C VAL A 83 11.14 25.12 12.88
N MET A 84 12.03 24.40 13.55
CA MET A 84 12.21 22.96 13.40
C MET A 84 12.78 22.33 14.67
N GLY A 85 11.91 21.98 15.62
CA GLY A 85 12.31 21.15 16.75
C GLY A 85 12.69 19.73 16.30
N VAL A 86 13.54 19.06 17.07
CA VAL A 86 13.98 17.67 16.83
C VAL A 86 12.78 16.74 16.62
N GLY A 87 11.68 16.95 17.36
CA GLY A 87 10.45 16.15 17.23
C GLY A 87 9.80 16.19 15.84
N HIS A 88 9.90 17.31 15.12
CA HIS A 88 9.38 17.41 13.75
C HIS A 88 10.25 16.61 12.77
N ILE A 89 11.56 16.65 12.96
CA ILE A 89 12.52 15.87 12.15
C ILE A 89 12.29 14.37 12.38
N ASP A 90 12.16 13.96 13.65
CA ASP A 90 11.90 12.57 14.03
C ASP A 90 10.59 12.07 13.44
N GLY A 91 9.50 12.84 13.53
CA GLY A 91 8.21 12.51 12.93
C GLY A 91 8.27 12.39 11.40
N TYR A 92 9.14 13.18 10.73
CA TYR A 92 9.36 13.05 9.29
C TYR A 92 10.16 11.78 8.96
N ILE A 93 11.21 11.48 9.72
CA ILE A 93 12.00 10.26 9.57
C ILE A 93 11.09 9.03 9.72
N GLU A 94 10.22 8.99 10.73
CA GLU A 94 9.27 7.91 10.92
C GLU A 94 8.27 7.77 9.75
N ARG A 95 7.82 8.88 9.18
CA ARG A 95 6.94 8.89 8.02
C ARG A 95 7.64 8.30 6.79
N LEU A 96 8.88 8.71 6.54
CA LEU A 96 9.69 8.16 5.44
C LEU A 96 9.98 6.67 5.65
N ALA A 97 10.27 6.24 6.88
CA ALA A 97 10.47 4.84 7.20
C ALA A 97 9.22 4.01 6.89
N ARG A 98 8.03 4.46 7.31
CA ARG A 98 6.75 3.80 6.98
C ARG A 98 6.50 3.74 5.47
N GLN A 99 6.80 4.81 4.74
CA GLN A 99 6.67 4.82 3.27
C GLN A 99 7.63 3.83 2.61
N ARG A 100 8.89 3.79 3.05
CA ARG A 100 9.89 2.81 2.60
C ARG A 100 9.40 1.38 2.82
N ASP A 101 8.91 1.07 4.02
CA ASP A 101 8.45 -0.26 4.40
C ASP A 101 7.20 -0.67 3.59
N ALA A 102 6.28 0.27 3.36
CA ALA A 102 5.13 0.05 2.49
C ALA A 102 5.53 -0.19 1.02
N ILE A 103 6.54 0.52 0.51
CA ILE A 103 7.07 0.29 -0.84
C ILE A 103 7.75 -1.07 -0.92
N GLN A 104 8.56 -1.43 0.07
CA GLN A 104 9.24 -2.72 0.13
C GLN A 104 8.23 -3.88 0.14
N ALA A 105 7.20 -3.81 0.96
CA ALA A 105 6.13 -4.80 1.00
C ALA A 105 5.39 -4.96 -0.34
N LYS A 106 5.17 -3.86 -1.06
CA LYS A 106 4.60 -3.90 -2.42
C LYS A 106 5.50 -4.61 -3.42
N ILE A 107 6.82 -4.38 -3.32
CA ILE A 107 7.81 -5.05 -4.17
C ILE A 107 7.80 -6.55 -3.91
N GLU A 108 7.74 -6.98 -2.65
CA GLU A 108 7.69 -8.38 -2.26
C GLU A 108 6.45 -9.09 -2.83
N ASN A 109 5.27 -8.50 -2.63
CA ASN A 109 4.02 -9.06 -3.19
C ASN A 109 4.07 -9.18 -4.73
N LEU A 110 4.62 -8.17 -5.41
CA LEU A 110 4.74 -8.23 -6.88
C LEU A 110 5.81 -9.23 -7.34
N ALA A 111 6.88 -9.43 -6.58
CA ALA A 111 7.90 -10.42 -6.88
C ALA A 111 7.34 -11.84 -6.77
N GLU A 112 6.61 -12.15 -5.70
CA GLU A 112 5.94 -13.45 -5.54
C GLU A 112 4.96 -13.74 -6.67
N LEU A 113 4.14 -12.77 -7.01
CA LEU A 113 3.19 -12.90 -8.10
C LEU A 113 3.87 -13.11 -9.45
N ARG A 114 5.03 -12.47 -9.68
CA ARG A 114 5.85 -12.72 -10.88
C ARG A 114 6.34 -14.16 -10.92
N GLU A 115 6.90 -14.66 -9.81
CA GLU A 115 7.40 -16.04 -9.74
C GLU A 115 6.27 -17.05 -9.96
N ALA A 116 5.13 -16.90 -9.29
CA ALA A 116 3.95 -17.73 -9.51
C ALA A 116 3.50 -17.72 -10.99
N THR A 117 3.55 -16.53 -11.62
CA THR A 117 3.20 -16.39 -13.04
C THR A 117 4.17 -17.13 -13.95
N LEU A 118 5.47 -17.08 -13.66
CA LEU A 118 6.49 -17.80 -14.43
C LEU A 118 6.35 -19.31 -14.23
N GLU A 119 6.17 -19.75 -13.00
CA GLU A 119 5.97 -21.15 -12.65
C GLU A 119 4.76 -21.75 -13.38
N ALA A 120 3.59 -21.10 -13.29
CA ALA A 120 2.38 -21.56 -13.96
C ALA A 120 2.44 -21.50 -15.49
N ARG A 121 3.35 -20.71 -16.08
CA ARG A 121 3.60 -20.71 -17.52
C ARG A 121 4.48 -21.86 -17.97
N MET A 122 5.43 -22.27 -17.14
CA MET A 122 6.40 -23.34 -17.45
C MET A 122 5.86 -24.72 -17.11
N ALA A 123 4.99 -24.82 -16.12
CA ALA A 123 4.37 -26.08 -15.72
C ALA A 123 3.29 -26.48 -16.72
N GLY A 124 3.47 -27.57 -17.42
CA GLY A 124 2.41 -28.21 -18.23
C GLY A 124 1.29 -28.77 -17.36
N GLU A 125 1.59 -29.11 -16.11
CA GLU A 125 0.68 -29.63 -15.09
C GLU A 125 1.00 -29.00 -13.74
N ALA A 126 -0.03 -28.84 -12.86
CA ALA A 126 0.16 -28.33 -11.50
C ALA A 126 1.18 -29.18 -10.73
N THR A 127 2.17 -28.53 -10.15
CA THR A 127 3.15 -29.11 -9.23
C THR A 127 2.73 -28.82 -7.79
N PHE A 128 3.08 -29.70 -6.86
CA PHE A 128 2.71 -29.56 -5.44
C PHE A 128 3.94 -29.54 -4.56
N GLU A 129 4.00 -28.60 -3.64
CA GLU A 129 5.10 -28.41 -2.72
C GLU A 129 4.58 -28.19 -1.29
N VAL A 130 5.22 -28.82 -0.31
CA VAL A 130 4.96 -28.54 1.10
C VAL A 130 5.75 -27.30 1.51
N VAL A 131 5.07 -26.28 1.99
CA VAL A 131 5.65 -24.99 2.34
C VAL A 131 5.12 -24.48 3.69
N GLU A 132 5.88 -23.61 4.32
CA GLU A 132 5.38 -22.77 5.41
C GLU A 132 4.83 -21.48 4.78
N CYS A 133 3.52 -21.39 4.68
CA CYS A 133 2.85 -20.20 4.13
C CYS A 133 2.87 -19.07 5.17
N PRO A 134 3.33 -17.87 4.82
CA PRO A 134 3.19 -16.71 5.69
C PRO A 134 1.74 -16.49 6.11
N GLU A 135 1.53 -15.94 7.29
CA GLU A 135 0.18 -15.60 7.75
C GLU A 135 -0.39 -14.42 6.95
N TRP A 136 -1.63 -14.59 6.50
CA TRP A 136 -2.42 -13.60 5.80
C TRP A 136 -3.69 -13.28 6.56
N LEU A 137 -4.05 -12.01 6.59
CA LEU A 137 -5.32 -11.51 7.08
C LEU A 137 -6.32 -11.48 5.93
N PHE A 138 -7.43 -12.18 6.09
CA PHE A 138 -8.54 -12.22 5.14
C PHE A 138 -9.71 -11.42 5.68
N PHE A 139 -10.03 -10.31 5.05
CA PHE A 139 -11.18 -9.47 5.34
C PHE A 139 -12.27 -9.82 4.33
N PHE A 140 -13.19 -10.69 4.73
CA PHE A 140 -14.28 -11.12 3.86
C PHE A 140 -15.30 -10.01 3.66
N ASP A 141 -15.85 -9.94 2.45
CA ASP A 141 -16.96 -9.04 2.13
C ASP A 141 -18.22 -9.57 2.84
N GLU A 142 -18.89 -8.74 3.65
CA GLU A 142 -20.08 -9.11 4.41
C GLU A 142 -21.32 -9.35 3.51
N HIS A 143 -21.22 -9.05 2.21
CA HIS A 143 -22.29 -9.20 1.24
C HIS A 143 -21.81 -9.88 -0.04
N GLU A 144 -22.56 -10.86 -0.52
CA GLU A 144 -22.36 -11.55 -1.81
C GLU A 144 -22.47 -10.60 -3.03
N SER A 145 -22.98 -9.40 -2.86
CA SER A 145 -23.10 -8.42 -3.94
C SER A 145 -21.92 -7.44 -3.91
N VAL A 146 -21.12 -7.49 -4.96
CA VAL A 146 -20.05 -6.51 -5.26
C VAL A 146 -20.70 -5.18 -5.69
N ASP A 147 -21.55 -4.58 -4.90
CA ASP A 147 -21.95 -3.19 -5.13
C ASP A 147 -20.91 -2.27 -4.49
N ILE A 148 -20.04 -1.72 -5.34
CA ILE A 148 -19.00 -0.74 -4.95
C ILE A 148 -19.58 0.43 -4.13
N ARG A 149 -20.90 0.64 -4.21
CA ARG A 149 -21.63 1.67 -3.45
C ARG A 149 -21.80 1.33 -1.97
N ASP A 150 -21.63 0.06 -1.58
CA ASP A 150 -21.78 -0.41 -0.21
C ASP A 150 -20.42 -0.56 0.54
N VAL A 151 -19.32 -0.08 -0.03
CA VAL A 151 -18.01 -0.02 0.65
C VAL A 151 -18.08 1.00 1.80
N LYS A 152 -18.67 0.59 2.92
CA LYS A 152 -18.87 1.45 4.09
C LYS A 152 -17.91 1.19 5.24
N SER A 153 -17.11 0.13 5.20
CA SER A 153 -16.14 -0.11 6.27
C SER A 153 -14.84 0.64 6.01
N ASP A 154 -14.31 1.31 7.02
CA ASP A 154 -13.03 2.02 6.95
C ASP A 154 -11.90 1.08 6.53
N ASN A 155 -11.93 -0.18 6.96
CA ASN A 155 -10.99 -1.22 6.55
C ASN A 155 -10.96 -1.43 5.02
N GLN A 156 -12.12 -1.54 4.38
CA GLN A 156 -12.17 -1.78 2.93
C GLN A 156 -11.60 -0.59 2.14
N VAL A 157 -11.88 0.64 2.58
CA VAL A 157 -11.32 1.85 1.95
C VAL A 157 -9.80 1.90 2.10
N ALA A 158 -9.28 1.62 3.30
CA ALA A 158 -7.84 1.58 3.57
C ALA A 158 -7.15 0.51 2.70
N LEU A 159 -7.70 -0.70 2.66
CA LEU A 159 -7.19 -1.80 1.85
C LEU A 159 -7.23 -1.50 0.34
N LEU A 160 -8.33 -0.93 -0.18
CA LEU A 160 -8.44 -0.56 -1.59
C LEU A 160 -7.41 0.47 -2.03
N ARG A 161 -7.10 1.45 -1.17
CA ARG A 161 -6.12 2.51 -1.46
C ARG A 161 -4.67 2.03 -1.37
N SER A 162 -4.43 0.90 -0.73
CA SER A 162 -3.09 0.40 -0.46
C SER A 162 -2.55 -0.59 -1.50
N VAL A 163 -3.33 -0.96 -2.52
CA VAL A 163 -2.90 -1.89 -3.58
C VAL A 163 -1.55 -1.46 -4.19
N PRO A 164 -0.60 -2.38 -4.40
CA PRO A 164 -0.60 -3.83 -4.20
C PRO A 164 -0.11 -4.31 -2.80
N LEU A 165 -0.09 -3.45 -1.79
CA LEU A 165 0.22 -3.86 -0.42
C LEU A 165 -0.89 -4.78 0.12
N SER A 166 -2.16 -4.38 -0.04
CA SER A 166 -3.30 -5.28 0.06
C SER A 166 -3.64 -5.83 -1.32
N CYS A 167 -4.16 -7.04 -1.35
CA CYS A 167 -4.52 -7.71 -2.58
C CYS A 167 -5.97 -8.21 -2.53
N ARG A 168 -6.38 -8.87 -3.57
CA ARG A 168 -7.60 -9.66 -3.62
C ARG A 168 -7.25 -11.11 -3.45
N GLY A 169 -8.04 -11.82 -2.66
CA GLY A 169 -7.92 -13.25 -2.46
C GLY A 169 -9.28 -13.90 -2.33
N PHE A 170 -9.29 -15.20 -2.10
CA PHE A 170 -10.50 -15.97 -1.88
C PHE A 170 -10.23 -17.27 -1.12
N THR A 171 -11.30 -17.88 -0.58
CA THR A 171 -11.29 -19.23 -0.01
C THR A 171 -12.28 -20.12 -0.74
N LEU A 172 -12.06 -21.44 -0.66
CA LEU A 172 -12.82 -22.49 -1.36
C LEU A 172 -13.44 -23.44 -0.36
N GLU A 173 -14.59 -23.07 0.20
CA GLU A 173 -15.27 -23.92 1.20
C GLU A 173 -15.73 -25.24 0.60
N GLY A 174 -15.41 -26.33 1.31
CA GLY A 174 -15.83 -27.67 0.93
C GLY A 174 -15.10 -28.25 -0.27
N PHE A 175 -13.98 -27.69 -0.70
CA PHE A 175 -13.22 -28.15 -1.86
C PHE A 175 -12.88 -29.65 -1.82
N PHE A 176 -12.62 -30.20 -0.64
CA PHE A 176 -12.31 -31.63 -0.47
C PHE A 176 -13.52 -32.50 -0.08
N ASP A 177 -14.70 -31.92 0.05
CA ASP A 177 -15.92 -32.68 0.39
C ASP A 177 -16.36 -33.58 -0.78
N GLU A 178 -17.15 -34.62 -0.48
CA GLU A 178 -17.67 -35.59 -1.48
C GLU A 178 -18.48 -34.89 -2.59
N GLY A 179 -19.21 -33.81 -2.23
CA GLY A 179 -19.99 -32.98 -3.15
C GLY A 179 -19.16 -31.95 -3.93
N GLY A 180 -17.88 -31.79 -3.62
CA GLY A 180 -17.02 -30.75 -4.19
C GLY A 180 -17.26 -29.38 -3.60
N LEU A 181 -16.74 -28.34 -4.27
CA LEU A 181 -16.80 -26.95 -3.84
C LEU A 181 -18.24 -26.51 -3.48
N ARG A 182 -18.45 -26.09 -2.23
CA ARG A 182 -19.75 -25.58 -1.75
C ARG A 182 -19.90 -24.09 -1.90
N ALA A 183 -18.85 -23.35 -1.58
CA ALA A 183 -18.88 -21.90 -1.62
C ALA A 183 -17.50 -21.30 -1.98
N PHE A 184 -17.57 -20.11 -2.53
CA PHE A 184 -16.43 -19.33 -2.93
C PHE A 184 -16.55 -17.93 -2.30
N TYR A 185 -15.63 -17.59 -1.40
CA TYR A 185 -15.69 -16.33 -0.66
C TYR A 185 -14.56 -15.41 -1.06
N TRP A 186 -14.90 -14.25 -1.59
CA TRP A 186 -13.96 -13.19 -1.83
C TRP A 186 -13.51 -12.51 -0.54
N ALA A 187 -12.24 -12.08 -0.53
CA ALA A 187 -11.68 -11.29 0.55
C ALA A 187 -10.71 -10.23 0.02
N ARG A 188 -10.53 -9.19 0.81
CA ARG A 188 -9.31 -8.38 0.75
C ARG A 188 -8.28 -9.04 1.64
N THR A 189 -7.05 -9.11 1.16
CA THR A 189 -5.98 -9.81 1.86
C THR A 189 -4.83 -8.86 2.16
N LEU A 190 -4.21 -9.06 3.29
CA LEU A 190 -3.02 -8.34 3.73
C LEU A 190 -2.10 -9.33 4.43
N ARG A 191 -0.82 -9.30 4.12
CA ARG A 191 0.17 -10.08 4.87
C ARG A 191 0.19 -9.61 6.32
N ARG A 192 0.11 -10.50 7.30
CA ARG A 192 0.06 -10.14 8.72
C ARG A 192 1.28 -9.34 9.17
N SER A 193 2.45 -9.66 8.64
CA SER A 193 3.67 -8.89 8.88
C SER A 193 3.59 -7.43 8.43
N HIS A 194 2.68 -7.09 7.51
CA HIS A 194 2.47 -5.74 6.98
C HIS A 194 1.28 -5.01 7.62
N GLU A 195 0.62 -5.60 8.61
CA GLU A 195 -0.54 -5.04 9.31
C GLU A 195 -0.25 -3.64 9.84
N HIS A 196 0.93 -3.44 10.43
CA HIS A 196 1.38 -2.17 11.01
C HIS A 196 1.56 -1.03 9.99
N LEU A 197 1.52 -1.32 8.68
CA LEU A 197 1.65 -0.34 7.60
C LEU A 197 0.31 0.30 7.20
N LEU A 198 -0.81 -0.25 7.69
CA LEU A 198 -2.16 0.22 7.39
C LEU A 198 -2.95 0.42 8.70
N ASP A 199 -3.82 1.41 8.69
CA ASP A 199 -4.80 1.60 9.75
C ASP A 199 -6.03 0.73 9.44
N VAL A 200 -6.00 -0.53 9.90
CA VAL A 200 -7.06 -1.51 9.72
C VAL A 200 -7.38 -2.21 11.03
N ASP A 201 -8.65 -2.45 11.28
CA ASP A 201 -9.11 -3.29 12.40
C ASP A 201 -9.00 -4.76 12.04
N SER A 202 -7.89 -5.39 12.42
CA SER A 202 -7.62 -6.81 12.16
C SER A 202 -8.41 -7.78 13.04
N SER A 203 -9.10 -7.31 14.08
CA SER A 203 -9.95 -8.15 14.93
C SER A 203 -11.08 -8.85 14.14
N ARG A 204 -11.43 -8.30 12.99
CA ARG A 204 -12.46 -8.81 12.06
C ARG A 204 -11.89 -9.69 10.94
N ALA A 205 -10.57 -9.89 10.90
CA ALA A 205 -9.92 -10.70 9.87
C ALA A 205 -9.85 -12.18 10.29
N CYS A 206 -9.97 -13.07 9.31
CA CYS A 206 -9.56 -14.45 9.46
C CYS A 206 -8.06 -14.57 9.14
N VAL A 207 -7.31 -15.27 9.99
CA VAL A 207 -5.89 -15.51 9.77
C VAL A 207 -5.70 -16.87 9.10
N LEU A 208 -5.09 -16.89 7.92
CA LEU A 208 -4.76 -18.10 7.17
C LEU A 208 -3.26 -18.16 6.87
N GLY A 209 -2.65 -19.32 6.96
CA GLY A 209 -1.23 -19.54 6.78
C GLY A 209 -0.74 -20.81 7.48
N GLY A 210 0.57 -20.88 7.75
CA GLY A 210 1.22 -22.01 8.39
C GLY A 210 1.56 -23.14 7.43
N ALA A 211 1.59 -24.39 7.92
CA ALA A 211 1.93 -25.55 7.10
C ALA A 211 0.90 -25.77 5.98
N CYS A 212 1.32 -25.66 4.74
CA CYS A 212 0.45 -25.76 3.57
C CYS A 212 1.07 -26.62 2.47
N VAL A 213 0.23 -27.14 1.58
CA VAL A 213 0.63 -27.55 0.24
C VAL A 213 0.30 -26.39 -0.72
N ARG A 214 1.31 -25.92 -1.42
CA ARG A 214 1.26 -24.86 -2.42
C ARG A 214 1.20 -25.44 -3.82
N THR A 215 0.44 -24.78 -4.70
CA THR A 215 0.50 -25.02 -6.15
C THR A 215 0.22 -23.72 -6.90
N ALA A 216 1.03 -23.44 -7.94
CA ALA A 216 0.76 -22.36 -8.88
C ALA A 216 -0.08 -22.90 -10.04
N LEU A 217 -1.18 -22.25 -10.37
CA LEU A 217 -2.07 -22.69 -11.44
C LEU A 217 -2.69 -21.53 -12.21
N ARG A 218 -3.12 -21.86 -13.42
CA ARG A 218 -3.95 -21.00 -14.26
C ARG A 218 -5.34 -21.60 -14.35
N ALA A 219 -6.34 -20.92 -13.87
CA ALA A 219 -7.71 -21.41 -13.90
C ALA A 219 -8.70 -20.24 -13.96
N ASP A 220 -9.89 -20.51 -14.46
CA ASP A 220 -11.02 -19.60 -14.39
C ASP A 220 -11.76 -19.80 -13.07
N TYR A 221 -12.17 -18.71 -12.45
CA TYR A 221 -12.92 -18.75 -11.19
C TYR A 221 -14.39 -18.32 -11.43
N PRO A 222 -15.34 -18.78 -10.64
CA PRO A 222 -15.16 -19.59 -9.42
C PRO A 222 -14.89 -21.08 -9.65
N ASP A 223 -15.04 -21.58 -10.86
CA ASP A 223 -14.90 -23.00 -11.18
C ASP A 223 -13.45 -23.35 -11.55
N LEU A 224 -12.63 -23.54 -10.49
CA LEU A 224 -11.20 -23.82 -10.66
C LEU A 224 -10.90 -25.28 -11.03
N ASP A 225 -11.83 -26.18 -10.81
CA ASP A 225 -11.64 -27.62 -10.99
C ASP A 225 -12.93 -28.32 -11.44
N PRO A 226 -13.49 -27.95 -12.61
CA PRO A 226 -14.79 -28.44 -13.07
C PRO A 226 -14.86 -29.97 -13.21
N GLU A 227 -13.72 -30.58 -13.48
CA GLU A 227 -13.61 -32.05 -13.65
C GLU A 227 -13.14 -32.77 -12.36
N GLY A 228 -12.86 -32.05 -11.27
CA GLY A 228 -12.30 -32.59 -10.03
C GLY A 228 -10.88 -33.15 -10.18
N THR A 229 -10.17 -32.78 -11.25
CA THR A 229 -8.83 -33.30 -11.53
C THR A 229 -7.80 -32.76 -10.56
N LEU A 230 -7.83 -31.47 -10.27
CA LEU A 230 -6.93 -30.83 -9.30
C LEU A 230 -7.15 -31.42 -7.91
N ARG A 231 -8.40 -31.57 -7.48
CA ARG A 231 -8.76 -32.18 -6.19
C ARG A 231 -8.22 -33.61 -6.04
N ARG A 232 -8.45 -34.47 -7.07
CA ARG A 232 -7.94 -35.84 -7.05
C ARG A 232 -6.41 -35.90 -6.97
N ARG A 233 -5.70 -35.05 -7.71
CA ARG A 233 -4.24 -34.97 -7.69
C ARG A 233 -3.71 -34.48 -6.35
N LEU A 234 -4.33 -33.44 -5.76
CA LEU A 234 -4.00 -32.94 -4.41
C LEU A 234 -4.21 -34.02 -3.37
N SER A 235 -5.37 -34.71 -3.38
CA SER A 235 -5.66 -35.80 -2.45
C SER A 235 -4.65 -36.94 -2.54
N SER A 236 -4.27 -37.33 -3.77
CA SER A 236 -3.24 -38.35 -4.00
C SER A 236 -1.88 -37.92 -3.48
N TYR A 237 -1.49 -36.65 -3.73
CA TYR A 237 -0.22 -36.10 -3.24
C TYR A 237 -0.19 -36.05 -1.72
N LEU A 238 -1.25 -35.56 -1.07
CA LEU A 238 -1.36 -35.51 0.38
C LEU A 238 -1.25 -36.91 1.01
N GLY A 239 -2.00 -37.88 0.48
CA GLY A 239 -1.93 -39.27 0.96
C GLY A 239 -0.54 -39.88 0.79
N GLY A 240 0.14 -39.62 -0.34
CA GLY A 240 1.51 -40.06 -0.58
C GLY A 240 2.56 -39.44 0.35
N LYS A 241 2.23 -38.32 0.99
CA LYS A 241 3.09 -37.64 1.98
C LYS A 241 2.69 -37.91 3.44
N GLY A 242 1.64 -38.69 3.68
CA GLY A 242 1.12 -38.88 5.04
C GLY A 242 0.47 -37.61 5.60
N LEU A 243 -0.07 -36.77 4.74
CA LEU A 243 -0.70 -35.51 5.09
C LEU A 243 -2.20 -35.57 4.81
N ARG A 244 -2.97 -34.73 5.50
CA ARG A 244 -4.39 -34.47 5.21
C ARG A 244 -4.67 -32.98 5.17
N ALA A 245 -5.64 -32.56 4.40
CA ALA A 245 -6.15 -31.20 4.49
C ALA A 245 -6.83 -30.99 5.86
N VAL A 246 -6.53 -29.86 6.51
CA VAL A 246 -7.09 -29.48 7.81
C VAL A 246 -7.90 -28.20 7.74
N GLY A 247 -8.03 -27.63 6.57
CA GLY A 247 -8.84 -26.43 6.31
C GLY A 247 -9.11 -26.27 4.82
N ASP A 248 -9.92 -25.26 4.51
CA ASP A 248 -10.27 -24.93 3.13
C ASP A 248 -9.08 -24.32 2.39
N PRO A 249 -8.90 -24.64 1.10
CA PRO A 249 -7.90 -24.00 0.28
C PRO A 249 -8.15 -22.49 0.16
N PHE A 250 -7.06 -21.73 0.07
CA PHE A 250 -7.14 -20.29 -0.06
C PHE A 250 -6.12 -19.73 -1.06
N VAL A 251 -6.44 -18.58 -1.62
CA VAL A 251 -5.58 -17.79 -2.50
C VAL A 251 -5.41 -16.41 -1.88
N PRO A 252 -4.22 -16.06 -1.36
CA PRO A 252 -4.02 -14.77 -0.71
C PRO A 252 -3.73 -13.64 -1.70
N LEU A 253 -3.23 -13.96 -2.89
CA LEU A 253 -2.74 -12.98 -3.85
C LEU A 253 -3.27 -13.32 -5.26
N LEU A 254 -4.19 -12.50 -5.76
CA LEU A 254 -4.76 -12.63 -7.08
C LEU A 254 -4.59 -11.36 -7.90
N LEU A 255 -3.95 -11.49 -9.06
CA LEU A 255 -4.05 -10.52 -10.14
C LEU A 255 -5.29 -10.81 -10.98
N ASN A 256 -6.25 -9.90 -10.92
CA ASN A 256 -7.50 -10.04 -11.63
C ASN A 256 -7.33 -9.74 -13.13
N ASN A 257 -6.85 -10.71 -13.90
CA ASN A 257 -6.82 -10.66 -15.35
C ASN A 257 -7.92 -11.55 -15.90
N ARG A 258 -8.96 -10.95 -16.47
CA ARG A 258 -10.05 -11.74 -17.07
C ARG A 258 -9.65 -12.53 -18.32
N ARG A 259 -8.52 -12.20 -18.97
CA ARG A 259 -8.06 -12.91 -20.20
C ARG A 259 -6.55 -12.70 -20.40
N PRO A 260 -5.73 -13.73 -20.55
CA PRO A 260 -6.06 -15.15 -20.34
C PRO A 260 -6.36 -15.44 -18.86
N SER A 261 -6.91 -16.63 -18.57
CA SER A 261 -7.25 -17.07 -17.21
C SER A 261 -6.20 -16.64 -16.19
N PRO A 262 -6.61 -16.11 -15.04
CA PRO A 262 -5.68 -15.61 -14.04
C PRO A 262 -4.73 -16.70 -13.55
N VAL A 263 -3.52 -16.30 -13.20
CA VAL A 263 -2.56 -17.13 -12.50
C VAL A 263 -2.57 -16.77 -11.03
N PHE A 264 -2.52 -17.75 -10.17
CA PHE A 264 -2.47 -17.60 -8.73
C PHE A 264 -1.84 -18.81 -8.04
N GLU A 265 -1.44 -18.59 -6.79
CA GLU A 265 -0.99 -19.65 -5.90
C GLU A 265 -2.15 -20.07 -5.01
N LEU A 266 -2.46 -21.37 -5.06
CA LEU A 266 -3.43 -22.01 -4.17
C LEU A 266 -2.66 -22.65 -3.02
N PHE A 267 -3.08 -22.36 -1.80
CA PHE A 267 -2.55 -22.95 -0.57
C PHE A 267 -3.62 -23.84 0.06
N VAL A 268 -3.22 -25.04 0.45
CA VAL A 268 -4.05 -26.00 1.15
C VAL A 268 -3.48 -26.21 2.55
N PRO A 269 -4.15 -25.77 3.62
CA PRO A 269 -3.70 -26.04 4.98
C PRO A 269 -3.61 -27.54 5.25
N VAL A 270 -2.48 -28.01 5.81
CA VAL A 270 -2.23 -29.43 6.01
C VAL A 270 -1.80 -29.77 7.43
N GLY A 271 -2.11 -30.99 7.84
CA GLY A 271 -1.63 -31.61 9.06
C GLY A 271 -1.30 -33.07 8.82
N GLU A 272 -0.68 -33.73 9.80
CA GLU A 272 -0.38 -35.17 9.72
C GLU A 272 -1.70 -35.95 9.58
N ALA A 273 -1.67 -36.97 8.74
CA ALA A 273 -2.72 -37.97 8.69
C ALA A 273 -2.51 -38.88 9.89
N GLY A 274 -3.42 -38.81 10.89
CA GLY A 274 -3.39 -39.62 12.10
C GLY A 274 -3.55 -41.11 11.83
#